data_d623b88fcd7154944e207b42156ce0e1
#
_entry.id   d623b88fcd7154944e207b42156ce0e1
#
_cell.length_a   1.000
_cell.length_b   1.000
_cell.length_c   1.000
_cell.angle_alpha   90.00
_cell.angle_beta   90.00
_cell.angle_gamma   90.00
#
_symmetry.space_group_name_H-M   'P 1'
#
loop_
_entity.id
_entity.type
_entity.pdbx_description
1 polymer ?
#
loop_
_entity_poly.entity_id
_entity_poly.type
_entity_poly.pdbx_seq_one_letter_code
_entity_poly.pdbx_strand_id
1 'polypeptide(L)'
;SPLDLPIHMHAWERYFHADDRDVVVQLAVLHAQFEILHPFLDGNGRLGRLLIPVFLYERGVLTRPAFYLSAWLETHRDEYYRHLRALGREPQAWNAWCVFFLKGVIEQAEENGRRARQALELYNTLKQRIIARTNSQFAVPLLDFMFARPVFRSTDIQWQGPFPSRPTLAELVRALRESGDLLLLVPGSGQRPAVY
;
A
#
# COMPACT_ATOMS: atom_id res chain seq x y z
N SER A 1 -33.56 -0.28 -9.51
CA SER A 1 -34.36 -1.12 -8.57
C SER A 1 -33.46 -2.24 -8.03
N PRO A 2 -33.67 -2.74 -6.79
CA PRO A 2 -32.95 -3.93 -6.29
C PRO A 2 -33.09 -5.15 -7.20
N LEU A 3 -34.18 -5.25 -7.95
CA LEU A 3 -34.42 -6.33 -8.92
C LEU A 3 -33.49 -6.25 -10.14
N ASP A 4 -33.00 -5.07 -10.48
CA ASP A 4 -32.12 -4.86 -11.64
C ASP A 4 -30.64 -4.97 -11.28
N LEU A 5 -30.32 -5.01 -9.98
CA LEU A 5 -28.94 -5.06 -9.51
C LEU A 5 -28.12 -6.21 -10.12
N PRO A 6 -28.63 -7.46 -10.21
CA PRO A 6 -27.88 -8.56 -10.84
C PRO A 6 -27.53 -8.27 -12.31
N ILE A 7 -28.43 -7.66 -13.06
CA ILE A 7 -28.23 -7.31 -14.47
C ILE A 7 -27.11 -6.26 -14.59
N HIS A 8 -27.15 -5.23 -13.73
CA HIS A 8 -26.12 -4.19 -13.72
C HIS A 8 -24.77 -4.70 -13.26
N MET A 9 -24.74 -5.57 -12.25
CA MET A 9 -23.49 -6.20 -11.80
C MET A 9 -22.89 -7.09 -12.89
N HIS A 10 -23.69 -7.86 -13.62
CA HIS A 10 -23.20 -8.64 -14.75
C HIS A 10 -22.64 -7.75 -15.89
N ALA A 11 -23.28 -6.61 -16.17
CA ALA A 11 -22.77 -5.66 -17.14
C ALA A 11 -21.45 -5.02 -16.67
N TRP A 12 -21.34 -4.69 -15.39
CA TRP A 12 -20.12 -4.19 -14.75
C TRP A 12 -18.97 -5.21 -14.83
N GLU A 13 -19.25 -6.49 -14.52
CA GLU A 13 -18.28 -7.58 -14.61
C GLU A 13 -17.77 -7.78 -16.05
N ARG A 14 -18.66 -7.75 -17.03
CA ARG A 14 -18.27 -7.81 -18.44
C ARG A 14 -17.36 -6.65 -18.83
N TYR A 15 -17.66 -5.44 -18.37
CA TYR A 15 -16.82 -4.27 -18.63
C TYR A 15 -15.47 -4.35 -17.89
N PHE A 16 -15.46 -4.94 -16.70
CA PHE A 16 -14.22 -5.21 -15.96
C PHE A 16 -13.24 -6.07 -16.77
N HIS A 17 -13.73 -7.07 -17.51
CA HIS A 17 -12.92 -7.95 -18.34
C HIS A 17 -12.75 -7.49 -19.79
N ALA A 18 -13.42 -6.46 -20.22
CA ALA A 18 -13.30 -5.92 -21.57
C ALA A 18 -11.93 -5.22 -21.77
N ASP A 19 -11.42 -5.27 -22.99
CA ASP A 19 -10.26 -4.48 -23.38
C ASP A 19 -10.72 -3.06 -23.79
N ASP A 20 -10.30 -2.06 -23.03
CA ASP A 20 -10.51 -0.66 -23.33
C ASP A 20 -9.22 0.02 -23.78
N ARG A 21 -9.33 1.15 -24.46
CA ARG A 21 -8.18 1.91 -24.98
C ARG A 21 -7.23 2.40 -23.88
N ASP A 22 -7.78 2.75 -22.73
CA ASP A 22 -7.05 3.30 -21.60
C ASP A 22 -7.49 2.60 -20.31
N VAL A 23 -6.58 1.81 -19.76
CA VAL A 23 -6.80 1.01 -18.54
C VAL A 23 -7.16 1.88 -17.33
N VAL A 24 -6.58 3.09 -17.23
CA VAL A 24 -6.82 3.94 -16.05
C VAL A 24 -8.16 4.67 -16.18
N VAL A 25 -8.57 5.04 -17.41
CA VAL A 25 -9.92 5.56 -17.66
C VAL A 25 -10.96 4.48 -17.41
N GLN A 26 -10.72 3.24 -17.89
CA GLN A 26 -11.60 2.10 -17.62
C GLN A 26 -11.76 1.89 -16.11
N LEU A 27 -10.65 1.94 -15.35
CA LEU A 27 -10.68 1.84 -13.90
C LEU A 27 -11.52 2.96 -13.25
N ALA A 28 -11.38 4.21 -13.72
CA ALA A 28 -12.17 5.34 -13.21
C ALA A 28 -13.68 5.09 -13.39
N VAL A 29 -14.07 4.58 -14.56
CA VAL A 29 -15.47 4.24 -14.86
C VAL A 29 -15.95 3.08 -13.99
N LEU A 30 -15.17 1.99 -13.89
CA LEU A 30 -15.49 0.82 -13.08
C LEU A 30 -15.66 1.18 -11.60
N HIS A 31 -14.77 2.00 -11.07
CA HIS A 31 -14.84 2.44 -9.68
C HIS A 31 -16.11 3.25 -9.41
N ALA A 32 -16.40 4.24 -10.26
CA ALA A 32 -17.63 5.03 -10.13
C ALA A 32 -18.91 4.19 -10.24
N GLN A 33 -18.96 3.30 -11.22
CA GLN A 33 -20.12 2.41 -11.40
C GLN A 33 -20.32 1.50 -10.18
N PHE A 34 -19.25 0.94 -9.62
CA PHE A 34 -19.33 0.10 -8.41
C PHE A 34 -19.89 0.88 -7.22
N GLU A 35 -19.42 2.11 -7.01
CA GLU A 35 -19.91 2.97 -5.92
C GLU A 35 -21.36 3.39 -6.11
N ILE A 36 -21.80 3.61 -7.36
CA ILE A 36 -23.20 3.95 -7.69
C ILE A 36 -24.12 2.74 -7.54
N LEU A 37 -23.70 1.56 -8.01
CA LEU A 37 -24.49 0.32 -7.90
C LEU A 37 -24.69 -0.10 -6.45
N HIS A 38 -23.69 0.14 -5.61
CA HIS A 38 -23.72 -0.09 -4.18
C HIS A 38 -24.25 -1.48 -3.82
N PRO A 39 -23.63 -2.58 -4.32
CA PRO A 39 -24.25 -3.90 -4.33
C PRO A 39 -24.40 -4.57 -2.96
N PHE A 40 -23.71 -4.09 -1.94
CA PHE A 40 -23.70 -4.67 -0.60
C PHE A 40 -24.37 -3.75 0.42
N LEU A 41 -24.86 -4.32 1.52
CA LEU A 41 -25.45 -3.56 2.63
C LEU A 41 -24.41 -2.70 3.36
N ASP A 42 -23.16 -3.15 3.44
CA ASP A 42 -22.02 -2.42 4.03
C ASP A 42 -20.72 -2.77 3.30
N GLY A 43 -19.73 -1.90 3.43
CA GLY A 43 -18.38 -2.14 2.93
C GLY A 43 -18.14 -1.80 1.47
N ASN A 44 -19.12 -1.27 0.74
CA ASN A 44 -18.97 -0.95 -0.69
C ASN A 44 -17.77 -0.06 -0.97
N GLY A 45 -17.60 1.04 -0.26
CA GLY A 45 -16.47 1.94 -0.44
C GLY A 45 -15.12 1.29 -0.11
N ARG A 46 -15.04 0.34 0.82
CA ARG A 46 -13.82 -0.44 1.10
C ARG A 46 -13.50 -1.39 -0.05
N LEU A 47 -14.52 -2.08 -0.55
CA LEU A 47 -14.38 -2.98 -1.70
C LEU A 47 -14.06 -2.23 -2.98
N GLY A 48 -14.75 -1.13 -3.27
CA GLY A 48 -14.48 -0.28 -4.43
C GLY A 48 -13.03 0.20 -4.47
N ARG A 49 -12.49 0.64 -3.33
CA ARG A 49 -11.08 1.04 -3.24
C ARG A 49 -10.10 -0.13 -3.32
N LEU A 50 -10.48 -1.32 -2.82
CA LEU A 50 -9.67 -2.54 -2.94
C LEU A 50 -9.59 -3.03 -4.39
N LEU A 51 -10.65 -2.86 -5.17
CA LEU A 51 -10.68 -3.24 -6.58
C LEU A 51 -9.68 -2.45 -7.44
N ILE A 52 -9.30 -1.22 -7.02
CA ILE A 52 -8.34 -0.40 -7.76
C ILE A 52 -6.99 -1.11 -7.97
N PRO A 53 -6.24 -1.50 -6.92
CA PRO A 53 -4.97 -2.20 -7.11
C PRO A 53 -5.13 -3.59 -7.73
N VAL A 54 -6.24 -4.28 -7.48
CA VAL A 54 -6.52 -5.60 -8.06
C VAL A 54 -6.69 -5.50 -9.58
N PHE A 55 -7.47 -4.54 -10.05
CA PHE A 55 -7.67 -4.29 -11.48
C PHE A 55 -6.37 -3.92 -12.19
N LEU A 56 -5.59 -2.99 -11.62
CA LEU A 56 -4.30 -2.59 -12.19
C LEU A 56 -3.29 -3.75 -12.23
N TYR A 57 -3.33 -4.64 -11.24
CA TYR A 57 -2.51 -5.86 -11.24
C TYR A 57 -2.96 -6.85 -12.31
N GLU A 58 -4.25 -7.11 -12.45
CA GLU A 58 -4.80 -8.01 -13.48
C GLU A 58 -4.47 -7.51 -14.88
N ARG A 59 -4.50 -6.18 -15.09
CA ARG A 59 -4.13 -5.55 -16.36
C ARG A 59 -2.62 -5.45 -16.61
N GLY A 60 -1.79 -5.98 -15.73
CA GLY A 60 -0.33 -5.97 -15.87
C GLY A 60 0.32 -4.58 -15.70
N VAL A 61 -0.45 -3.57 -15.26
CA VAL A 61 0.08 -2.23 -14.94
C VAL A 61 0.93 -2.26 -13.67
N LEU A 62 0.56 -3.11 -12.73
CA LEU A 62 1.30 -3.34 -11.49
C LEU A 62 1.83 -4.76 -11.45
N THR A 63 3.04 -4.95 -10.94
CA THR A 63 3.63 -6.28 -10.66
C THR A 63 3.13 -6.89 -9.36
N ARG A 64 2.53 -6.07 -8.49
CA ARG A 64 1.87 -6.46 -7.22
C ARG A 64 0.71 -5.50 -6.96
N PRO A 65 -0.39 -5.94 -6.33
CA PRO A 65 -1.54 -5.07 -6.03
C PRO A 65 -1.25 -4.13 -4.85
N ALA A 66 -0.23 -3.27 -5.00
CA ALA A 66 0.30 -2.39 -3.97
C ALA A 66 0.15 -0.90 -4.35
N PHE A 67 -1.05 -0.52 -4.79
CA PHE A 67 -1.39 0.87 -5.10
C PHE A 67 -2.66 1.27 -4.35
N TYR A 68 -2.53 2.14 -3.35
CA TYR A 68 -3.64 2.50 -2.46
C TYR A 68 -4.04 3.96 -2.66
N LEU A 69 -5.10 4.18 -3.41
CA LEU A 69 -5.67 5.52 -3.65
C LEU A 69 -6.47 6.06 -2.45
N SER A 70 -6.71 5.21 -1.43
CA SER A 70 -7.59 5.54 -0.30
C SER A 70 -7.19 6.81 0.45
N ALA A 71 -5.89 7.05 0.65
CA ALA A 71 -5.42 8.23 1.37
C ALA A 71 -5.72 9.52 0.60
N TRP A 72 -5.51 9.50 -0.72
CA TRP A 72 -5.82 10.62 -1.58
C TRP A 72 -7.33 10.91 -1.64
N LEU A 73 -8.14 9.86 -1.82
CA LEU A 73 -9.62 9.98 -1.83
C LEU A 73 -10.15 10.51 -0.49
N GLU A 74 -9.56 10.12 0.63
CA GLU A 74 -9.98 10.64 1.94
C GLU A 74 -9.63 12.12 2.10
N THR A 75 -8.46 12.55 1.64
CA THR A 75 -8.07 13.96 1.64
C THR A 75 -8.99 14.82 0.74
N HIS A 76 -9.51 14.22 -0.35
CA HIS A 76 -10.41 14.89 -1.30
C HIS A 76 -11.87 14.39 -1.19
N ARG A 77 -12.28 14.00 0.01
CA ARG A 77 -13.54 13.30 0.27
C ARG A 77 -14.79 14.06 -0.23
N ASP A 78 -14.87 15.34 0.04
CA ASP A 78 -16.03 16.14 -0.34
C ASP A 78 -16.15 16.29 -1.85
N GLU A 79 -15.01 16.46 -2.53
CA GLU A 79 -14.95 16.52 -3.98
C GLU A 79 -15.30 15.17 -4.62
N TYR A 80 -14.77 14.08 -4.08
CA TYR A 80 -15.09 12.72 -4.48
C TYR A 80 -16.60 12.43 -4.45
N TYR A 81 -17.27 12.73 -3.34
CA TYR A 81 -18.71 12.52 -3.24
C TYR A 81 -19.52 13.49 -4.11
N ARG A 82 -19.05 14.70 -4.32
CA ARG A 82 -19.68 15.65 -5.23
C ARG A 82 -19.68 15.10 -6.67
N HIS A 83 -18.54 14.59 -7.14
CA HIS A 83 -18.44 13.97 -8.47
C HIS A 83 -19.32 12.72 -8.59
N LEU A 84 -19.31 11.81 -7.63
CA LEU A 84 -20.16 10.62 -7.68
C LEU A 84 -21.65 10.97 -7.73
N ARG A 85 -22.11 11.98 -6.99
CA ARG A 85 -23.51 12.44 -7.04
C ARG A 85 -23.89 13.05 -8.39
N ALA A 86 -22.97 13.74 -9.03
CA ALA A 86 -23.19 14.35 -10.34
C ALA A 86 -23.38 13.29 -11.44
N LEU A 87 -22.64 12.18 -11.38
CA LEU A 87 -22.72 11.10 -12.37
C LEU A 87 -24.12 10.49 -12.51
N GLY A 88 -24.90 10.42 -11.44
CA GLY A 88 -26.28 9.92 -11.47
C GLY A 88 -27.30 10.90 -12.05
N ARG A 89 -26.90 12.15 -12.37
CA ARG A 89 -27.81 13.22 -12.79
C ARG A 89 -27.45 13.83 -14.13
N GLU A 90 -26.17 13.90 -14.46
CA GLU A 90 -25.63 14.67 -15.58
C GLU A 90 -24.68 13.80 -16.41
N PRO A 91 -25.07 13.40 -17.64
CA PRO A 91 -24.21 12.58 -18.52
C PRO A 91 -22.83 13.22 -18.79
N GLN A 92 -22.75 14.55 -18.85
CA GLN A 92 -21.49 15.28 -19.06
C GLN A 92 -20.55 15.24 -17.84
N ALA A 93 -21.03 14.85 -16.65
CA ALA A 93 -20.21 14.77 -15.42
C ALA A 93 -19.12 13.69 -15.50
N TRP A 94 -19.24 12.72 -16.42
CA TRP A 94 -18.23 11.68 -16.59
C TRP A 94 -16.84 12.21 -16.93
N ASN A 95 -16.75 13.24 -17.77
CA ASN A 95 -15.45 13.85 -18.07
C ASN A 95 -14.81 14.47 -16.83
N ALA A 96 -15.58 15.21 -16.02
CA ALA A 96 -15.08 15.82 -14.80
C ALA A 96 -14.68 14.76 -13.77
N TRP A 97 -15.43 13.68 -13.67
CA TRP A 97 -15.08 12.53 -12.83
C TRP A 97 -13.75 11.88 -13.28
N CYS A 98 -13.61 11.55 -14.56
CA CYS A 98 -12.40 10.94 -15.07
C CYS A 98 -11.18 11.82 -14.82
N VAL A 99 -11.28 13.13 -15.07
CA VAL A 99 -10.18 14.08 -14.79
C VAL A 99 -9.82 14.08 -13.30
N PHE A 100 -10.81 14.14 -12.41
CA PHE A 100 -10.60 14.06 -10.97
C PHE A 100 -9.90 12.77 -10.56
N PHE A 101 -10.39 11.62 -11.03
CA PHE A 101 -9.84 10.31 -10.68
C PHE A 101 -8.41 10.13 -11.22
N LEU A 102 -8.15 10.51 -12.47
CA LEU A 102 -6.81 10.45 -13.09
C LEU A 102 -5.82 11.34 -12.34
N LYS A 103 -6.22 12.55 -11.92
CA LYS A 103 -5.41 13.41 -11.07
C LYS A 103 -5.02 12.70 -9.78
N GLY A 104 -5.96 12.04 -9.12
CA GLY A 104 -5.70 11.26 -7.92
C GLY A 104 -4.71 10.11 -8.15
N VAL A 105 -4.84 9.40 -9.27
CA VAL A 105 -3.92 8.32 -9.64
C VAL A 105 -2.50 8.88 -9.87
N ILE A 106 -2.35 10.00 -10.57
CA ILE A 106 -1.06 10.64 -10.83
C ILE A 106 -0.40 11.06 -9.51
N GLU A 107 -1.08 11.86 -8.70
CA GLU A 107 -0.54 12.37 -7.43
C GLU A 107 -0.16 11.22 -6.48
N GLN A 108 -0.99 10.18 -6.41
CA GLN A 108 -0.69 9.01 -5.58
C GLN A 108 0.48 8.20 -6.12
N ALA A 109 0.62 8.07 -7.44
CA ALA A 109 1.75 7.36 -8.06
C ALA A 109 3.07 8.10 -7.81
N GLU A 110 3.08 9.43 -7.94
CA GLU A 110 4.24 10.27 -7.64
C GLU A 110 4.66 10.16 -6.17
N GLU A 111 3.68 10.21 -5.26
CA GLU A 111 3.93 10.07 -3.82
C GLU A 111 4.47 8.67 -3.47
N ASN A 112 3.90 7.62 -4.03
CA ASN A 112 4.40 6.26 -3.83
C ASN A 112 5.81 6.09 -4.38
N GLY A 113 6.09 6.65 -5.57
CA GLY A 113 7.43 6.66 -6.17
C GLY A 113 8.44 7.42 -5.32
N ARG A 114 8.05 8.57 -4.75
CA ARG A 114 8.88 9.35 -3.83
C ARG A 114 9.21 8.55 -2.56
N ARG A 115 8.21 7.93 -1.92
CA ARG A 115 8.38 7.10 -0.73
C ARG A 115 9.28 5.89 -0.99
N ALA A 116 9.11 5.23 -2.14
CA ALA A 116 9.94 4.09 -2.51
C ALA A 116 11.41 4.49 -2.69
N ARG A 117 11.69 5.63 -3.35
CA ARG A 117 13.05 6.16 -3.48
C ARG A 117 13.65 6.49 -2.12
N GLN A 118 12.92 7.19 -1.27
CA GLN A 118 13.38 7.51 0.09
C GLN A 118 13.69 6.26 0.93
N ALA A 119 12.84 5.23 0.84
CA ALA A 119 13.09 3.97 1.53
C ALA A 119 14.36 3.27 1.01
N LEU A 120 14.60 3.29 -0.30
CA LEU A 120 15.79 2.72 -0.90
C LEU A 120 17.06 3.50 -0.52
N GLU A 121 17.01 4.82 -0.49
CA GLU A 121 18.11 5.69 -0.05
C GLU A 121 18.45 5.44 1.43
N LEU A 122 17.41 5.34 2.27
CA LEU A 122 17.59 5.00 3.68
C LEU A 122 18.22 3.62 3.85
N TYR A 123 17.71 2.61 3.13
CA TYR A 123 18.27 1.27 3.13
C TYR A 123 19.77 1.27 2.78
N ASN A 124 20.14 1.92 1.67
CA ASN A 124 21.52 1.97 1.22
C ASN A 124 22.43 2.71 2.22
N THR A 125 21.95 3.80 2.80
CA THR A 125 22.69 4.55 3.84
C THR A 125 22.91 3.70 5.11
N LEU A 126 21.84 3.05 5.58
CA LEU A 126 21.93 2.18 6.76
C LEU A 126 22.81 0.95 6.51
N LYS A 127 22.74 0.37 5.30
CA LYS A 127 23.58 -0.77 4.91
C LYS A 127 25.07 -0.42 5.01
N GLN A 128 25.48 0.71 4.48
CA GLN A 128 26.86 1.18 4.56
C GLN A 128 27.28 1.40 6.02
N ARG A 129 26.44 2.08 6.79
CA ARG A 129 26.70 2.42 8.19
C ARG A 129 26.83 1.19 9.09
N ILE A 130 25.88 0.24 8.97
CA ILE A 130 25.87 -0.96 9.82
C ILE A 130 27.04 -1.90 9.49
N ILE A 131 27.42 -2.03 8.21
CA ILE A 131 28.59 -2.82 7.80
C ILE A 131 29.85 -2.18 8.36
N ALA A 132 30.07 -0.89 8.17
CA ALA A 132 31.26 -0.19 8.68
C ALA A 132 31.40 -0.24 10.20
N ARG A 133 30.28 -0.23 10.94
CA ARG A 133 30.26 -0.20 12.40
C ARG A 133 30.42 -1.57 13.02
N THR A 134 29.84 -2.61 12.45
CA THR A 134 29.77 -3.94 13.06
C THR A 134 30.76 -4.93 12.47
N ASN A 135 31.21 -4.69 11.25
CA ASN A 135 32.01 -5.63 10.44
C ASN A 135 31.46 -7.07 10.48
N SER A 136 30.13 -7.21 10.58
CA SER A 136 29.45 -8.48 10.77
C SER A 136 28.79 -8.97 9.48
N GLN A 137 28.98 -10.23 9.13
CA GLN A 137 28.28 -10.88 8.03
C GLN A 137 26.75 -10.93 8.23
N PHE A 138 26.27 -10.74 9.45
CA PHE A 138 24.84 -10.75 9.80
C PHE A 138 24.20 -9.35 9.73
N ALA A 139 24.97 -8.31 9.46
CA ALA A 139 24.49 -6.93 9.40
C ALA A 139 23.41 -6.73 8.32
N VAL A 140 23.65 -7.23 7.11
CA VAL A 140 22.71 -7.10 5.98
C VAL A 140 21.45 -7.94 6.19
N PRO A 141 21.52 -9.24 6.56
CA PRO A 141 20.32 -10.01 6.90
C PRO A 141 19.44 -9.39 7.99
N LEU A 142 20.04 -8.79 9.01
CA LEU A 142 19.28 -8.08 10.06
C LEU A 142 18.60 -6.83 9.49
N LEU A 143 19.29 -6.06 8.65
CA LEU A 143 18.71 -4.89 7.99
C LEU A 143 17.54 -5.27 7.08
N ASP A 144 17.68 -6.33 6.28
CA ASP A 144 16.62 -6.86 5.42
C ASP A 144 15.37 -7.24 6.23
N PHE A 145 15.60 -7.91 7.38
CA PHE A 145 14.53 -8.23 8.31
C PHE A 145 13.83 -6.97 8.84
N MET A 146 14.60 -5.94 9.25
CA MET A 146 14.05 -4.67 9.76
C MET A 146 13.22 -3.93 8.71
N PHE A 147 13.66 -3.92 7.45
CA PHE A 147 12.91 -3.30 6.37
C PHE A 147 11.65 -4.08 5.99
N ALA A 148 11.67 -5.40 6.13
CA ALA A 148 10.49 -6.24 5.93
C ALA A 148 9.48 -6.11 7.10
N ARG A 149 9.97 -5.82 8.31
CA ARG A 149 9.17 -5.68 9.54
C ARG A 149 9.68 -4.49 10.37
N PRO A 150 9.23 -3.27 10.07
CA PRO A 150 9.70 -2.05 10.75
C PRO A 150 9.42 -1.98 12.26
N VAL A 151 8.41 -2.72 12.72
CA VAL A 151 8.11 -2.89 14.14
C VAL A 151 8.12 -4.37 14.47
N PHE A 152 8.97 -4.79 15.39
CA PHE A 152 9.20 -6.20 15.72
C PHE A 152 9.58 -6.41 17.19
N ARG A 153 9.36 -7.63 17.69
CA ARG A 153 9.89 -8.07 18.99
C ARG A 153 11.28 -8.66 18.81
N SER A 154 12.12 -8.57 19.82
CA SER A 154 13.44 -9.21 19.80
C SER A 154 13.40 -10.71 19.48
N THR A 155 12.31 -11.39 19.83
CA THR A 155 12.06 -12.82 19.55
C THR A 155 11.64 -13.11 18.10
N ASP A 156 11.21 -12.12 17.37
CA ASP A 156 10.70 -12.28 16.00
C ASP A 156 11.82 -12.20 14.96
N ILE A 157 13.03 -11.83 15.38
CA ILE A 157 14.19 -11.68 14.50
C ILE A 157 14.60 -13.05 13.96
N GLN A 158 14.39 -13.25 12.66
CA GLN A 158 14.73 -14.48 11.96
C GLN A 158 14.92 -14.22 10.46
N TRP A 159 15.74 -15.02 9.79
CA TRP A 159 15.90 -15.06 8.34
C TRP A 159 16.33 -16.46 7.88
N GLN A 160 16.33 -16.71 6.58
CA GLN A 160 16.85 -17.95 6.01
C GLN A 160 18.37 -17.91 5.92
N GLY A 161 19.02 -19.03 6.24
CA GLY A 161 20.48 -19.17 6.19
C GLY A 161 21.15 -19.15 7.56
N PRO A 162 22.46 -18.94 7.61
CA PRO A 162 23.23 -18.90 8.85
C PRO A 162 22.68 -17.82 9.81
N PHE A 163 22.43 -18.21 11.05
CA PHE A 163 21.91 -17.32 12.08
C PHE A 163 22.98 -17.05 13.16
N PRO A 164 23.13 -15.81 13.65
CA PRO A 164 24.11 -15.50 14.67
C PRO A 164 23.80 -16.14 16.01
N SER A 165 24.80 -16.30 16.85
CA SER A 165 24.58 -16.62 18.26
C SER A 165 23.77 -15.52 18.96
N ARG A 166 23.06 -15.86 20.04
CA ARG A 166 22.32 -14.88 20.84
C ARG A 166 23.15 -13.67 21.27
N PRO A 167 24.39 -13.85 21.77
CA PRO A 167 25.29 -12.73 22.12
C PRO A 167 25.58 -11.83 20.89
N THR A 168 25.93 -12.42 19.75
CA THR A 168 26.22 -11.67 18.51
C THR A 168 25.02 -10.85 18.04
N LEU A 169 23.83 -11.44 18.09
CA LEU A 169 22.59 -10.72 17.73
C LEU A 169 22.32 -9.56 18.70
N ALA A 170 22.51 -9.79 19.99
CA ALA A 170 22.36 -8.74 21.01
C ALA A 170 23.33 -7.58 20.81
N GLU A 171 24.57 -7.86 20.40
CA GLU A 171 25.56 -6.83 20.06
C GLU A 171 25.18 -6.02 18.85
N LEU A 172 24.68 -6.67 17.78
CA LEU A 172 24.18 -6.00 16.58
C LEU A 172 23.01 -5.07 16.91
N VAL A 173 22.01 -5.56 17.64
CA VAL A 173 20.85 -4.78 18.08
C VAL A 173 21.30 -3.60 18.96
N ARG A 174 22.24 -3.81 19.87
CA ARG A 174 22.80 -2.74 20.70
C ARG A 174 23.50 -1.68 19.86
N ALA A 175 24.35 -2.08 18.91
CA ALA A 175 25.07 -1.16 18.03
C ALA A 175 24.10 -0.27 17.21
N LEU A 176 22.98 -0.85 16.72
CA LEU A 176 21.94 -0.10 16.01
C LEU A 176 21.17 0.85 16.92
N ARG A 177 20.93 0.48 18.17
CA ARG A 177 20.30 1.37 19.15
C ARG A 177 21.19 2.55 19.52
N GLU A 178 22.47 2.29 19.78
CA GLU A 178 23.45 3.32 20.12
C GLU A 178 23.69 4.31 18.97
N SER A 179 23.50 3.88 17.71
CA SER A 179 23.55 4.78 16.54
C SER A 179 22.24 5.54 16.29
N GLY A 180 21.17 5.21 17.00
CA GLY A 180 19.84 5.79 16.75
C GLY A 180 19.14 5.22 15.51
N ASP A 181 19.71 4.21 14.86
CA ASP A 181 19.12 3.56 13.68
C ASP A 181 18.00 2.58 14.06
N LEU A 182 17.91 2.18 15.33
CA LEU A 182 16.88 1.33 15.90
C LEU A 182 16.34 1.93 17.20
N LEU A 183 15.05 2.20 17.26
CA LEU A 183 14.40 2.75 18.44
C LEU A 183 13.82 1.64 19.33
N LEU A 184 13.99 1.76 20.64
CA LEU A 184 13.32 0.90 21.60
C LEU A 184 11.93 1.49 21.91
N LEU A 185 10.88 0.84 21.44
CA LEU A 185 9.49 1.27 21.65
C LEU A 185 8.95 0.81 23.01
N VAL A 186 9.22 -0.45 23.37
CA VAL A 186 8.82 -1.03 24.66
C VAL A 186 9.97 -1.82 25.24
N PRO A 187 10.47 -1.51 26.44
CA PRO A 187 11.52 -2.29 27.09
C PRO A 187 11.04 -3.69 27.45
N GLY A 188 11.91 -4.67 27.27
CA GLY A 188 11.64 -6.04 27.73
C GLY A 188 11.59 -6.09 29.25
N SER A 189 10.72 -6.93 29.82
CA SER A 189 10.58 -7.14 31.27
C SER A 189 10.19 -8.57 31.57
N GLY A 190 11.01 -9.29 32.33
CA GLY A 190 10.81 -10.69 32.65
C GLY A 190 10.73 -11.57 31.40
N GLN A 191 9.58 -12.21 31.17
CA GLN A 191 9.34 -13.02 29.96
C GLN A 191 8.84 -12.21 28.76
N ARG A 192 8.58 -10.91 28.90
CA ARG A 192 8.12 -10.06 27.79
C ARG A 192 9.31 -9.58 26.98
N PRO A 193 9.37 -9.91 25.67
CA PRO A 193 10.45 -9.44 24.81
C PRO A 193 10.36 -7.93 24.59
N ALA A 194 11.52 -7.29 24.33
CA ALA A 194 11.57 -5.90 23.91
C ALA A 194 10.94 -5.72 22.53
N VAL A 195 10.32 -4.56 22.29
CA VAL A 195 9.76 -4.15 20.99
C VAL A 195 10.56 -2.98 20.45
N TYR A 196 10.94 -3.11 19.21
CA TYR A 196 11.72 -2.11 18.46
C TYR A 196 10.92 -1.57 17.31
#